data_1afc6fe24efc124af1e128ccf3f68e1b
#
_entry.id   1afc6fe24efc124af1e128ccf3f68e1b
#
_cell.length_a   1.000
_cell.length_b   1.000
_cell.length_c   1.000
_cell.angle_alpha   90.00
_cell.angle_beta   90.00
_cell.angle_gamma   90.00
#
_symmetry.space_group_name_H-M   'P 1'
#
loop_
_entity.id
_entity.type
_entity.pdbx_description
1 polymer ?
#
loop_
_entity_poly.entity_id
_entity_poly.type
_entity_poly.pdbx_seq_one_letter_code
_entity_poly.pdbx_strand_id
1 'polypeptide(L)'
;MMIIRQPPVFAKFSDTGNFHPAESTPWIVIGDTTSNVSSNAVAVGPQVHRPSFQVQKTDSVTSIKTTLLPNLMRETQPTPVPKCSPIQRIVFLKTHKTASTTMASVFERYGYYRNLTFAVGKRHVLSFEYKFSRGNVMKFPKMKGKPFDMLTNHARYSREEMNAVVPNATYITILRKPEDQVDSAFGYFEMYRGMKIGSEPNPLETFMDDPMKYYKGHKYHMWQLSRNGMLFDLGLDHKYDEDDQKINEKIKELAGEFDLVLISEYLDESLLLMKKLLCWEYTDIVYLSSGIRSKSHRYDKDRDLRNKIRMWSHGDVLLYDHFNKTLWKKIRDYGPSFQTDLKYFRDLNKSVYDECVNPSKWNKHDIREDKLILKNDSEWCRSVIRADMGYTKMIRKSMVDRFGPNGILGFINWLF
;
A
#
# COMPACT_ATOMS: atom_id res chain seq x y z
N MET A 1 -8.47 25.77 -2.99
CA MET A 1 -7.31 25.92 -2.10
C MET A 1 -6.31 24.85 -2.45
N MET A 2 -5.28 25.20 -3.17
CA MET A 2 -4.27 24.28 -3.68
C MET A 2 -3.15 24.17 -2.65
N ILE A 3 -2.89 22.99 -2.14
CA ILE A 3 -1.78 22.73 -1.20
C ILE A 3 -0.61 22.18 -2.02
N ILE A 4 0.35 23.04 -2.32
CA ILE A 4 1.63 22.64 -2.91
C ILE A 4 2.52 22.22 -1.74
N ARG A 5 2.93 20.94 -1.68
CA ARG A 5 4.01 20.51 -0.81
C ARG A 5 5.31 21.01 -1.37
N GLN A 6 5.98 21.87 -0.63
CA GLN A 6 7.40 22.09 -0.88
C GLN A 6 8.19 20.85 -0.40
N PRO A 7 9.25 20.45 -1.12
CA PRO A 7 10.10 19.36 -0.69
C PRO A 7 10.78 19.73 0.64
N PRO A 8 11.01 18.77 1.53
CA PRO A 8 11.74 19.00 2.78
C PRO A 8 13.15 19.53 2.46
N VAL A 9 13.53 20.59 3.17
CA VAL A 9 14.87 21.16 3.10
C VAL A 9 15.87 20.11 3.59
N PHE A 10 16.86 19.81 2.78
CA PHE A 10 17.89 18.81 3.05
C PHE A 10 18.64 19.12 4.36
N ALA A 11 18.75 18.13 5.23
CA ALA A 11 19.66 18.19 6.38
C ALA A 11 21.10 18.23 5.87
N LYS A 12 21.87 19.24 6.28
CA LYS A 12 23.31 19.28 6.04
C LYS A 12 23.98 18.23 6.91
N PHE A 13 24.79 17.39 6.30
CA PHE A 13 25.69 16.50 7.02
C PHE A 13 26.71 17.34 7.79
N SER A 14 26.80 17.14 9.11
CA SER A 14 27.94 17.54 9.91
C SER A 14 28.77 16.30 10.24
N ASP A 15 30.09 16.43 10.19
CA ASP A 15 31.05 15.34 10.41
C ASP A 15 31.05 14.74 11.84
N THR A 16 30.08 15.07 12.70
CA THR A 16 30.07 14.68 14.10
C THR A 16 28.95 13.70 14.48
N GLY A 17 28.52 12.83 13.62
CA GLY A 17 27.80 11.59 13.95
C GLY A 17 26.47 11.65 14.72
N ASN A 18 25.95 12.84 15.10
CA ASN A 18 24.69 12.99 15.82
C ASN A 18 23.60 13.54 14.92
N PHE A 19 22.50 12.80 14.79
CA PHE A 19 21.30 13.19 14.04
C PHE A 19 20.35 14.00 14.92
N HIS A 20 20.08 15.26 14.54
CA HIS A 20 18.93 16.02 15.02
C HIS A 20 17.88 16.13 13.93
N PRO A 21 16.60 15.82 14.19
CA PRO A 21 15.53 16.04 13.23
C PRO A 21 15.23 17.54 13.10
N ALA A 22 15.07 18.02 11.86
CA ALA A 22 14.69 19.40 11.57
C ALA A 22 13.24 19.67 11.96
N GLU A 23 13.02 20.82 12.63
CA GLU A 23 11.70 21.30 13.03
C GLU A 23 10.82 21.69 11.83
N SER A 24 9.52 21.50 11.98
CA SER A 24 8.49 21.78 10.98
C SER A 24 8.24 23.28 10.82
N THR A 25 8.36 23.80 9.59
CA THR A 25 8.01 25.19 9.25
C THR A 25 6.49 25.39 9.06
N PRO A 26 5.95 26.60 9.37
CA PRO A 26 4.51 26.89 9.34
C PRO A 26 3.96 27.14 7.93
N TRP A 27 2.65 26.94 7.79
CA TRP A 27 1.88 27.05 6.55
C TRP A 27 1.41 28.47 6.25
N ILE A 28 1.44 28.91 4.99
CA ILE A 28 0.85 30.17 4.52
C ILE A 28 -0.48 29.88 3.82
N VAL A 29 -1.54 30.61 4.21
CA VAL A 29 -2.89 30.52 3.65
C VAL A 29 -3.13 31.72 2.73
N ILE A 30 -3.49 31.48 1.46
CA ILE A 30 -3.93 32.50 0.51
C ILE A 30 -5.42 32.28 0.22
N GLY A 31 -6.23 33.28 0.41
CA GLY A 31 -7.69 33.22 0.26
C GLY A 31 -8.17 33.61 -1.15
N ASP A 32 -9.25 32.96 -1.59
CA ASP A 32 -9.91 33.22 -2.86
C ASP A 32 -11.19 34.03 -2.68
N THR A 33 -11.41 34.97 -3.62
CA THR A 33 -12.62 35.74 -3.77
C THR A 33 -13.56 35.11 -4.80
N THR A 34 -14.85 35.18 -4.50
CA THR A 34 -16.00 34.58 -5.19
C THR A 34 -16.43 35.33 -6.44
N SER A 35 -17.04 34.63 -7.41
CA SER A 35 -18.21 35.15 -8.15
C SER A 35 -19.08 34.03 -8.74
N ASN A 36 -20.41 34.19 -8.53
CA ASN A 36 -21.50 33.35 -9.02
C ASN A 36 -21.81 33.62 -10.50
N VAL A 37 -22.22 32.63 -11.26
CA VAL A 37 -23.24 32.74 -12.32
C VAL A 37 -23.99 31.40 -12.49
N SER A 38 -25.32 31.49 -12.48
CA SER A 38 -26.31 30.46 -12.77
C SER A 38 -26.65 30.41 -14.26
N SER A 39 -26.96 29.23 -14.80
CA SER A 39 -28.05 29.09 -15.80
C SER A 39 -28.38 27.60 -16.13
N ASN A 40 -29.68 27.39 -16.31
CA ASN A 40 -30.40 26.18 -16.65
C ASN A 40 -30.15 25.68 -18.07
N ALA A 41 -30.22 24.36 -18.29
CA ALA A 41 -30.74 23.81 -19.55
C ALA A 41 -31.09 22.30 -19.45
N VAL A 42 -32.10 21.96 -20.21
CA VAL A 42 -33.00 20.83 -20.31
C VAL A 42 -32.37 19.58 -20.90
N ALA A 43 -32.85 18.42 -20.44
CA ALA A 43 -32.49 17.07 -20.91
C ALA A 43 -33.22 16.68 -22.20
N VAL A 44 -32.50 16.05 -23.13
CA VAL A 44 -33.06 15.17 -24.18
C VAL A 44 -32.08 14.00 -24.32
N GLY A 45 -32.58 12.74 -24.11
CA GLY A 45 -31.77 11.55 -24.29
C GLY A 45 -31.90 10.96 -25.71
N PRO A 46 -30.94 10.18 -26.13
CA PRO A 46 -31.18 9.15 -27.14
C PRO A 46 -30.73 7.76 -26.70
N GLN A 47 -31.43 6.79 -27.28
CA GLN A 47 -31.31 5.33 -27.09
C GLN A 47 -29.91 4.81 -27.46
N VAL A 48 -29.43 3.83 -26.71
CA VAL A 48 -28.13 3.18 -26.91
C VAL A 48 -28.32 1.81 -27.57
N HIS A 49 -27.84 1.68 -28.79
CA HIS A 49 -27.55 0.40 -29.44
C HIS A 49 -26.31 -0.24 -28.83
N ARG A 50 -26.38 -1.50 -28.42
CA ARG A 50 -25.25 -2.32 -27.97
C ARG A 50 -24.51 -2.91 -29.17
N PRO A 51 -23.20 -2.66 -29.34
CA PRO A 51 -22.36 -3.50 -30.19
C PRO A 51 -21.72 -4.62 -29.36
N SER A 52 -21.79 -5.83 -29.91
CA SER A 52 -21.05 -6.99 -29.41
C SER A 52 -19.56 -6.83 -29.75
N PHE A 53 -18.69 -6.76 -28.75
CA PHE A 53 -17.25 -6.74 -28.97
C PHE A 53 -16.69 -8.17 -28.88
N GLN A 54 -16.15 -8.65 -29.97
CA GLN A 54 -15.23 -9.78 -30.02
C GLN A 54 -13.87 -9.29 -29.53
N VAL A 55 -13.32 -9.95 -28.50
CA VAL A 55 -11.97 -9.68 -27.99
C VAL A 55 -10.96 -10.36 -28.93
N GLN A 56 -10.33 -9.57 -29.76
CA GLN A 56 -9.10 -9.98 -30.43
C GLN A 56 -7.94 -9.89 -29.42
N LYS A 57 -7.28 -11.03 -29.19
CA LYS A 57 -6.02 -11.11 -28.46
C LYS A 57 -4.91 -10.57 -29.36
N THR A 58 -4.38 -9.41 -29.05
CA THR A 58 -3.13 -8.94 -29.63
C THR A 58 -2.25 -8.30 -28.56
N ASP A 59 -0.98 -8.54 -28.69
CA ASP A 59 0.16 -8.16 -27.83
C ASP A 59 0.20 -6.67 -27.45
N SER A 60 -0.55 -6.28 -26.41
CA SER A 60 -0.76 -4.87 -26.07
C SER A 60 0.25 -4.29 -25.05
N VAL A 61 1.08 -5.12 -24.42
CA VAL A 61 2.00 -4.65 -23.35
C VAL A 61 3.19 -3.89 -23.92
N THR A 62 3.67 -4.26 -25.11
CA THR A 62 4.78 -3.57 -25.78
C THR A 62 4.35 -2.23 -26.39
N SER A 63 3.06 -2.13 -26.81
CA SER A 63 2.50 -0.94 -27.44
C SER A 63 2.24 0.23 -26.49
N ILE A 64 1.90 -0.06 -25.21
CA ILE A 64 1.65 0.99 -24.21
C ILE A 64 2.95 1.73 -23.85
N LYS A 65 4.10 1.06 -23.90
CA LYS A 65 5.43 1.67 -23.59
C LYS A 65 5.85 2.75 -24.59
N THR A 66 5.37 2.71 -25.83
CA THR A 66 5.97 3.51 -26.91
C THR A 66 5.24 4.82 -27.18
N THR A 67 3.98 5.00 -26.77
CA THR A 67 3.15 6.13 -27.22
C THR A 67 3.07 7.30 -26.23
N LEU A 68 3.43 7.13 -24.97
CA LEU A 68 3.18 8.14 -23.92
C LEU A 68 4.39 8.89 -23.37
N LEU A 69 5.63 8.54 -23.75
CA LEU A 69 6.83 9.11 -23.14
C LEU A 69 7.90 9.73 -24.09
N PRO A 70 7.60 10.26 -25.30
CA PRO A 70 8.67 10.75 -26.20
C PRO A 70 9.39 12.00 -25.71
N ASN A 71 8.76 12.84 -24.91
CA ASN A 71 9.29 14.18 -24.58
C ASN A 71 10.02 14.29 -23.24
N LEU A 72 9.71 13.45 -22.25
CA LEU A 72 10.40 13.47 -20.95
C LEU A 72 11.73 12.69 -20.93
N MET A 73 11.91 11.75 -21.87
CA MET A 73 13.09 10.88 -21.91
C MET A 73 14.36 11.52 -22.52
N ARG A 74 14.30 12.75 -22.99
CA ARG A 74 15.43 13.34 -23.74
C ARG A 74 16.48 14.05 -22.89
N GLU A 75 16.22 14.46 -21.66
CA GLU A 75 17.14 15.36 -20.95
C GLU A 75 17.98 14.76 -19.83
N THR A 76 17.63 13.61 -19.26
CA THR A 76 18.49 12.92 -18.27
C THR A 76 18.21 11.42 -18.30
N GLN A 77 18.92 10.65 -19.11
CA GLN A 77 18.84 9.19 -19.01
C GLN A 77 19.49 8.73 -17.71
N PRO A 78 18.79 7.93 -16.86
CA PRO A 78 19.42 7.25 -15.74
C PRO A 78 20.56 6.35 -16.25
N THR A 79 21.60 6.18 -15.43
CA THR A 79 22.70 5.26 -15.70
C THR A 79 22.19 3.89 -16.20
N PRO A 80 22.84 3.27 -17.21
CA PRO A 80 22.44 1.96 -17.69
C PRO A 80 22.40 0.96 -16.55
N VAL A 81 21.20 0.46 -16.23
CA VAL A 81 21.02 -0.58 -15.21
C VAL A 81 21.69 -1.86 -15.74
N PRO A 82 22.47 -2.60 -14.93
CA PRO A 82 22.96 -3.92 -15.32
C PRO A 82 21.81 -4.76 -15.83
N LYS A 83 22.02 -5.50 -16.92
CA LYS A 83 21.01 -6.40 -17.50
C LYS A 83 20.71 -7.52 -16.49
N CYS A 84 19.70 -7.33 -15.67
CA CYS A 84 19.17 -8.34 -14.76
C CYS A 84 17.78 -8.79 -15.24
N SER A 85 17.35 -9.98 -14.84
CA SER A 85 16.01 -10.49 -15.16
C SER A 85 14.99 -10.07 -14.12
N PRO A 86 13.81 -9.57 -14.52
CA PRO A 86 12.78 -9.18 -13.58
C PRO A 86 12.32 -10.33 -12.68
N ILE A 87 12.33 -10.10 -11.38
CA ILE A 87 11.81 -11.05 -10.39
C ILE A 87 10.28 -11.03 -10.46
N GLN A 88 9.69 -12.24 -10.56
CA GLN A 88 8.24 -12.43 -10.72
C GLN A 88 7.63 -13.20 -9.54
N ARG A 89 8.44 -13.95 -8.77
CA ARG A 89 7.95 -14.65 -7.58
C ARG A 89 8.07 -13.76 -6.36
N ILE A 90 6.93 -13.29 -5.87
CA ILE A 90 6.87 -12.26 -4.83
C ILE A 90 5.79 -12.60 -3.81
N VAL A 91 6.16 -12.52 -2.53
CA VAL A 91 5.22 -12.41 -1.42
C VAL A 91 5.29 -10.98 -0.90
N PHE A 92 4.26 -10.20 -1.17
CA PHE A 92 4.07 -8.91 -0.53
C PHE A 92 3.15 -9.08 0.68
N LEU A 93 3.74 -9.07 1.86
CA LEU A 93 2.95 -9.13 3.09
C LEU A 93 2.34 -7.77 3.37
N LYS A 94 1.02 -7.72 3.26
CA LYS A 94 0.22 -6.51 3.40
C LYS A 94 -0.12 -6.25 4.86
N THR A 95 0.61 -5.33 5.51
CA THR A 95 0.30 -4.86 6.88
C THR A 95 -0.82 -3.82 6.88
N HIS A 96 -1.57 -3.73 7.98
CA HIS A 96 -2.71 -2.82 8.05
C HIS A 96 -2.28 -1.36 8.30
N LYS A 97 -2.89 -0.45 7.52
CA LYS A 97 -2.78 1.02 7.68
C LYS A 97 -1.37 1.60 7.52
N THR A 98 -0.56 0.98 6.68
CA THR A 98 0.83 1.36 6.38
C THR A 98 1.05 1.83 4.93
N ALA A 99 0.02 2.28 4.21
CA ALA A 99 -0.01 2.50 2.76
C ALA A 99 0.08 1.22 1.92
N SER A 100 -0.13 0.05 2.54
CA SER A 100 -0.02 -1.25 1.88
C SER A 100 -1.04 -1.47 0.76
N THR A 101 -2.17 -0.76 0.74
CA THR A 101 -3.13 -0.76 -0.38
C THR A 101 -2.51 -0.20 -1.65
N THR A 102 -1.80 0.93 -1.57
CA THR A 102 -1.04 1.51 -2.68
C THR A 102 0.02 0.54 -3.19
N MET A 103 0.76 -0.08 -2.26
CA MET A 103 1.79 -1.06 -2.63
C MET A 103 1.21 -2.32 -3.27
N ALA A 104 0.12 -2.88 -2.71
CA ALA A 104 -0.57 -4.02 -3.33
C ALA A 104 -1.01 -3.71 -4.76
N SER A 105 -1.55 -2.49 -5.01
CA SER A 105 -1.92 -2.07 -6.38
C SER A 105 -0.73 -2.05 -7.34
N VAL A 106 0.47 -1.66 -6.89
CA VAL A 106 1.70 -1.69 -7.69
C VAL A 106 2.07 -3.14 -8.05
N PHE A 107 2.11 -4.05 -7.08
CA PHE A 107 2.42 -5.46 -7.32
C PHE A 107 1.36 -6.14 -8.19
N GLU A 108 0.08 -5.90 -7.91
CA GLU A 108 -1.05 -6.49 -8.65
C GLU A 108 -1.10 -5.97 -10.09
N ARG A 109 -0.83 -4.67 -10.32
CA ARG A 109 -0.67 -4.11 -11.67
C ARG A 109 0.46 -4.81 -12.42
N TYR A 110 1.65 -4.91 -11.80
CA TYR A 110 2.80 -5.57 -12.40
C TYR A 110 2.47 -7.00 -12.84
N GLY A 111 1.92 -7.80 -11.94
CA GLY A 111 1.63 -9.21 -12.21
C GLY A 111 0.46 -9.41 -13.15
N TYR A 112 -0.62 -8.60 -13.05
CA TYR A 112 -1.79 -8.72 -13.91
C TYR A 112 -1.45 -8.51 -15.39
N TYR A 113 -0.71 -7.44 -15.71
CA TYR A 113 -0.32 -7.16 -17.11
C TYR A 113 0.77 -8.08 -17.66
N ARG A 114 1.37 -8.93 -16.81
CA ARG A 114 2.34 -9.97 -17.20
C ARG A 114 1.75 -11.38 -17.14
N ASN A 115 0.44 -11.50 -16.95
CA ASN A 115 -0.26 -12.78 -16.84
C ASN A 115 0.29 -13.71 -15.76
N LEU A 116 0.88 -13.18 -14.70
CA LEU A 116 1.35 -13.95 -13.56
C LEU A 116 0.19 -14.63 -12.83
N THR A 117 0.49 -15.68 -12.09
CA THR A 117 -0.48 -16.41 -11.28
C THR A 117 -0.48 -15.90 -9.85
N PHE A 118 -1.67 -15.74 -9.25
CA PHE A 118 -1.82 -15.17 -7.93
C PHE A 118 -2.49 -16.16 -6.96
N ALA A 119 -1.92 -16.26 -5.76
CA ALA A 119 -2.54 -16.93 -4.63
C ALA A 119 -3.69 -16.07 -4.09
N VAL A 120 -4.89 -16.28 -4.60
CA VAL A 120 -6.11 -15.55 -4.21
C VAL A 120 -7.06 -16.44 -3.43
N GLY A 121 -7.81 -15.85 -2.50
CA GLY A 121 -8.86 -16.51 -1.74
C GLY A 121 -10.27 -16.19 -2.24
N LYS A 122 -11.27 -16.85 -1.66
CA LYS A 122 -12.69 -16.50 -1.89
C LYS A 122 -12.99 -15.09 -1.39
N ARG A 123 -12.31 -14.62 -0.34
CA ARG A 123 -12.38 -13.25 0.22
C ARG A 123 -11.12 -12.47 -0.14
N HIS A 124 -11.18 -11.14 -0.02
CA HIS A 124 -10.03 -10.27 -0.19
C HIS A 124 -8.98 -10.45 0.90
N VAL A 125 -9.40 -10.66 2.14
CA VAL A 125 -8.53 -11.02 3.27
C VAL A 125 -8.42 -12.54 3.34
N LEU A 126 -7.21 -13.07 3.21
CA LEU A 126 -6.92 -14.50 3.26
C LEU A 126 -6.94 -15.02 4.70
N SER A 127 -6.29 -14.29 5.61
CA SER A 127 -6.30 -14.58 7.05
C SER A 127 -6.09 -13.31 7.85
N PHE A 128 -6.58 -13.27 9.09
CA PHE A 128 -6.38 -12.16 10.01
C PHE A 128 -6.17 -12.64 11.45
N GLU A 129 -7.17 -13.26 12.09
CA GLU A 129 -7.04 -13.73 13.48
C GLU A 129 -5.99 -14.83 13.62
N TYR A 130 -5.95 -15.73 12.66
CA TYR A 130 -4.99 -16.82 12.58
C TYR A 130 -3.93 -16.55 11.52
N LYS A 131 -2.75 -17.15 11.71
CA LYS A 131 -1.69 -17.11 10.69
C LYS A 131 -2.20 -17.71 9.37
N PHE A 132 -1.64 -17.25 8.27
CA PHE A 132 -1.96 -17.77 6.95
C PHE A 132 -1.73 -19.28 6.88
N SER A 133 -2.67 -19.96 6.23
CA SER A 133 -2.53 -21.36 5.82
C SER A 133 -2.78 -21.48 4.32
N ARG A 134 -2.09 -22.40 3.67
CA ARG A 134 -2.31 -22.72 2.24
C ARG A 134 -3.75 -23.06 1.91
N GLY A 135 -4.52 -23.55 2.89
CA GLY A 135 -5.96 -23.79 2.77
C GLY A 135 -6.82 -22.55 2.55
N ASN A 136 -6.28 -21.35 2.84
CA ASN A 136 -6.97 -20.08 2.59
C ASN A 136 -6.99 -19.69 1.09
N VAL A 137 -6.15 -20.34 0.27
CA VAL A 137 -6.05 -20.05 -1.18
C VAL A 137 -7.02 -20.93 -1.96
N MET A 138 -7.63 -20.35 -2.97
CA MET A 138 -8.50 -21.09 -3.89
C MET A 138 -7.71 -22.12 -4.67
N LYS A 139 -8.27 -23.34 -4.79
CA LYS A 139 -7.69 -24.41 -5.60
C LYS A 139 -8.05 -24.18 -7.07
N PHE A 140 -7.08 -24.24 -7.95
CA PHE A 140 -7.27 -24.08 -9.40
C PHE A 140 -6.91 -25.40 -10.11
N PRO A 141 -7.90 -26.24 -10.47
CA PRO A 141 -7.66 -27.60 -10.97
C PRO A 141 -6.74 -27.68 -12.20
N LYS A 142 -6.86 -26.69 -13.11
CA LYS A 142 -6.02 -26.66 -14.31
C LYS A 142 -4.57 -26.25 -14.07
N MET A 143 -4.25 -25.70 -12.88
CA MET A 143 -2.84 -25.49 -12.50
C MET A 143 -2.10 -26.79 -12.21
N LYS A 144 -2.81 -27.90 -11.94
CA LYS A 144 -2.21 -29.24 -11.68
C LYS A 144 -1.13 -29.19 -10.60
N GLY A 145 -1.36 -28.45 -9.52
CA GLY A 145 -0.42 -28.30 -8.41
C GLY A 145 0.78 -27.38 -8.66
N LYS A 146 0.84 -26.69 -9.81
CA LYS A 146 1.89 -25.69 -10.04
C LYS A 146 1.81 -24.58 -8.99
N PRO A 147 2.95 -24.07 -8.49
CA PRO A 147 2.98 -22.97 -7.53
C PRO A 147 2.48 -21.66 -8.17
N PHE A 148 2.07 -20.73 -7.31
CA PHE A 148 1.74 -19.38 -7.74
C PHE A 148 3.00 -18.51 -7.86
N ASP A 149 2.88 -17.42 -8.61
CA ASP A 149 3.95 -16.43 -8.75
C ASP A 149 3.86 -15.34 -7.68
N MET A 150 2.64 -14.96 -7.27
CA MET A 150 2.46 -13.82 -6.35
C MET A 150 1.42 -14.11 -5.25
N LEU A 151 1.69 -13.54 -4.05
CA LEU A 151 0.74 -13.39 -2.95
C LEU A 151 0.77 -11.94 -2.48
N THR A 152 -0.36 -11.22 -2.56
CA THR A 152 -0.43 -9.76 -2.32
C THR A 152 -1.61 -9.34 -1.46
N ASN A 153 -2.58 -10.21 -1.20
CA ASN A 153 -3.72 -9.93 -0.35
C ASN A 153 -3.36 -9.96 1.14
N HIS A 154 -4.21 -9.37 2.00
CA HIS A 154 -4.02 -9.45 3.44
C HIS A 154 -3.95 -10.90 3.91
N ALA A 155 -2.86 -11.24 4.57
CA ALA A 155 -2.60 -12.54 5.16
C ALA A 155 -1.66 -12.36 6.36
N ARG A 156 -2.01 -12.89 7.53
CA ARG A 156 -1.14 -12.84 8.68
C ARG A 156 0.06 -13.78 8.48
N TYR A 157 1.26 -13.29 8.72
CA TYR A 157 2.51 -13.93 8.32
C TYR A 157 2.68 -15.37 8.85
N SER A 158 3.07 -16.26 7.93
CA SER A 158 3.53 -17.61 8.18
C SER A 158 4.50 -18.01 7.08
N ARG A 159 5.81 -18.00 7.36
CA ARG A 159 6.86 -18.28 6.36
C ARG A 159 6.64 -19.59 5.66
N GLU A 160 6.45 -20.67 6.44
CA GLU A 160 6.29 -22.02 5.91
C GLU A 160 5.11 -22.13 4.95
N GLU A 161 3.92 -21.65 5.37
CA GLU A 161 2.71 -21.77 4.59
C GLU A 161 2.73 -20.89 3.33
N MET A 162 3.33 -19.70 3.42
CA MET A 162 3.48 -18.80 2.26
C MET A 162 4.49 -19.36 1.27
N ASN A 163 5.61 -19.91 1.74
CA ASN A 163 6.60 -20.54 0.87
C ASN A 163 6.07 -21.81 0.19
N ALA A 164 5.17 -22.55 0.82
CA ALA A 164 4.51 -23.69 0.19
C ALA A 164 3.59 -23.28 -0.98
N VAL A 165 3.08 -22.04 -0.98
CA VAL A 165 2.20 -21.48 -2.01
C VAL A 165 2.99 -20.76 -3.10
N VAL A 166 3.99 -19.96 -2.71
CA VAL A 166 4.88 -19.21 -3.60
C VAL A 166 6.34 -19.55 -3.22
N PRO A 167 6.86 -20.69 -3.67
CA PRO A 167 8.20 -21.13 -3.31
C PRO A 167 9.28 -20.22 -3.89
N ASN A 168 10.37 -20.04 -3.13
CA ASN A 168 11.52 -19.23 -3.53
C ASN A 168 11.12 -17.80 -3.91
N ALA A 169 10.14 -17.22 -3.22
CA ALA A 169 9.69 -15.86 -3.44
C ALA A 169 10.63 -14.84 -2.79
N THR A 170 10.70 -13.65 -3.39
CA THR A 170 11.20 -12.44 -2.73
C THR A 170 10.12 -11.92 -1.78
N TYR A 171 10.47 -11.80 -0.50
CA TYR A 171 9.55 -11.35 0.55
C TYR A 171 9.70 -9.85 0.80
N ILE A 172 8.59 -9.14 0.66
CA ILE A 172 8.53 -7.68 0.84
C ILE A 172 7.36 -7.34 1.77
N THR A 173 7.56 -6.39 2.66
CA THR A 173 6.50 -5.80 3.47
C THR A 173 6.69 -4.29 3.59
N ILE A 174 5.75 -3.62 4.24
CA ILE A 174 5.79 -2.17 4.47
C ILE A 174 5.39 -1.85 5.90
N LEU A 175 6.14 -0.95 6.54
CA LEU A 175 5.90 -0.44 7.88
C LEU A 175 5.58 1.05 7.86
N ARG A 176 5.03 1.53 8.95
CA ARG A 176 4.69 2.93 9.17
C ARG A 176 5.05 3.32 10.61
N LYS A 177 5.28 4.61 10.87
CA LYS A 177 5.43 5.11 12.25
C LYS A 177 4.28 4.61 13.12
N PRO A 178 4.54 3.97 14.27
CA PRO A 178 3.50 3.38 15.11
C PRO A 178 2.40 4.36 15.49
N GLU A 179 2.76 5.60 15.84
CA GLU A 179 1.80 6.64 16.20
C GLU A 179 0.86 7.06 15.06
N ASP A 180 1.28 6.88 13.81
CA ASP A 180 0.45 7.17 12.65
C ASP A 180 -0.30 5.93 12.16
N GLN A 181 0.24 4.73 12.40
CA GLN A 181 -0.44 3.47 12.12
C GLN A 181 -1.61 3.27 13.07
N VAL A 182 -1.40 3.41 14.39
CA VAL A 182 -2.45 3.28 15.43
C VAL A 182 -3.57 4.30 15.21
N ASP A 183 -3.24 5.58 15.04
CA ASP A 183 -4.21 6.62 14.70
C ASP A 183 -5.03 6.27 13.45
N SER A 184 -4.35 5.79 12.42
CA SER A 184 -5.02 5.38 11.17
C SER A 184 -5.92 4.17 11.37
N ALA A 185 -5.51 3.18 12.16
CA ALA A 185 -6.31 2.00 12.44
C ALA A 185 -7.52 2.35 13.31
N PHE A 186 -7.30 3.11 14.38
CA PHE A 186 -8.33 3.53 15.32
C PHE A 186 -9.48 4.28 14.64
N GLY A 187 -9.15 5.26 13.79
CA GLY A 187 -10.17 6.02 13.07
C GLY A 187 -10.82 5.24 11.92
N TYR A 188 -10.05 4.48 11.14
CA TYR A 188 -10.58 3.74 9.99
C TYR A 188 -11.53 2.62 10.37
N PHE A 189 -11.20 1.87 11.43
CA PHE A 189 -12.04 0.79 11.94
C PHE A 189 -13.07 1.27 12.99
N GLU A 190 -13.14 2.58 13.22
CA GLU A 190 -14.10 3.19 14.16
C GLU A 190 -14.08 2.51 15.53
N MET A 191 -12.88 2.17 16.04
CA MET A 191 -12.70 1.41 17.28
C MET A 191 -13.36 2.10 18.48
N TYR A 192 -13.43 3.45 18.46
CA TYR A 192 -14.12 4.28 19.45
C TYR A 192 -15.59 3.91 19.66
N ARG A 193 -16.29 3.39 18.62
CA ARG A 193 -17.68 2.96 18.73
C ARG A 193 -17.82 1.75 19.66
N GLY A 194 -16.97 0.74 19.48
CA GLY A 194 -16.95 -0.44 20.34
C GLY A 194 -16.52 -0.14 21.78
N MET A 195 -15.65 0.87 21.97
CA MET A 195 -15.22 1.38 23.26
C MET A 195 -16.24 2.31 23.92
N LYS A 196 -17.26 2.79 23.18
CA LYS A 196 -18.29 3.76 23.62
C LYS A 196 -17.72 5.11 24.05
N ILE A 197 -16.68 5.59 23.36
CA ILE A 197 -16.03 6.88 23.60
C ILE A 197 -16.13 7.80 22.38
N GLY A 198 -17.05 7.54 21.46
CA GLY A 198 -17.20 8.34 20.23
C GLY A 198 -17.72 9.77 20.45
N SER A 199 -18.26 10.07 21.64
CA SER A 199 -18.69 11.42 22.03
C SER A 199 -17.58 12.29 22.61
N GLU A 200 -16.42 11.70 22.90
CA GLU A 200 -15.28 12.43 23.44
C GLU A 200 -14.68 13.37 22.37
N PRO A 201 -14.14 14.53 22.75
CA PRO A 201 -13.51 15.48 21.81
C PRO A 201 -12.36 14.85 21.03
N ASN A 202 -11.53 14.04 21.69
CA ASN A 202 -10.47 13.24 21.09
C ASN A 202 -10.54 11.79 21.60
N PRO A 203 -11.33 10.92 20.94
CA PRO A 203 -11.47 9.53 21.39
C PRO A 203 -10.16 8.74 21.43
N LEU A 204 -9.18 9.08 20.58
CA LEU A 204 -7.87 8.41 20.60
C LEU A 204 -7.08 8.77 21.88
N GLU A 205 -7.14 10.02 22.30
CA GLU A 205 -6.51 10.47 23.56
C GLU A 205 -7.17 9.80 24.76
N THR A 206 -8.51 9.81 24.83
CA THR A 206 -9.28 9.11 25.86
C THR A 206 -8.92 7.63 25.96
N PHE A 207 -8.71 6.96 24.79
CA PHE A 207 -8.21 5.58 24.77
C PHE A 207 -6.79 5.48 25.33
N MET A 208 -5.90 6.38 24.98
CA MET A 208 -4.49 6.35 25.40
C MET A 208 -4.25 6.79 26.83
N ASP A 209 -5.22 7.44 27.49
CA ASP A 209 -5.15 7.77 28.92
C ASP A 209 -5.30 6.53 29.81
N ASP A 210 -6.11 5.55 29.41
CA ASP A 210 -6.24 4.26 30.09
C ASP A 210 -6.50 3.13 29.07
N PRO A 211 -5.49 2.75 28.27
CA PRO A 211 -5.70 1.79 27.21
C PRO A 211 -6.05 0.40 27.71
N MET A 212 -5.58 0.00 28.91
CA MET A 212 -5.87 -1.32 29.48
C MET A 212 -7.36 -1.50 29.85
N LYS A 213 -8.05 -0.42 30.20
CA LYS A 213 -9.50 -0.43 30.45
C LYS A 213 -10.30 -0.94 29.26
N TYR A 214 -9.89 -0.55 28.05
CA TYR A 214 -10.56 -0.91 26.81
C TYR A 214 -10.02 -2.21 26.22
N TYR A 215 -8.70 -2.41 26.27
CA TYR A 215 -8.02 -3.55 25.66
C TYR A 215 -8.41 -4.90 26.27
N LYS A 216 -8.57 -4.97 27.59
CA LYS A 216 -8.99 -6.18 28.30
C LYS A 216 -10.34 -6.74 27.85
N GLY A 217 -11.21 -5.93 27.28
CA GLY A 217 -12.55 -6.33 26.84
C GLY A 217 -12.60 -6.98 25.46
N HIS A 218 -11.66 -6.76 24.57
CA HIS A 218 -11.54 -7.26 23.19
C HIS A 218 -12.87 -7.19 22.38
N LYS A 219 -13.75 -6.23 22.73
CA LYS A 219 -15.13 -6.19 22.20
C LYS A 219 -15.31 -5.29 20.98
N TYR A 220 -14.28 -4.61 20.52
CA TYR A 220 -14.36 -3.73 19.38
C TYR A 220 -13.71 -4.33 18.12
N HIS A 221 -14.24 -3.93 16.98
CA HIS A 221 -13.80 -4.44 15.69
C HIS A 221 -12.32 -4.13 15.43
N MET A 222 -11.55 -5.11 14.97
CA MET A 222 -10.13 -4.99 14.64
C MET A 222 -9.24 -4.57 15.83
N TRP A 223 -9.62 -4.91 17.07
CA TRP A 223 -8.89 -4.61 18.28
C TRP A 223 -7.40 -5.03 18.22
N GLN A 224 -7.11 -6.08 17.47
CA GLN A 224 -5.75 -6.59 17.23
C GLN A 224 -4.80 -5.53 16.66
N LEU A 225 -5.34 -4.50 16.01
CA LEU A 225 -4.55 -3.43 15.39
C LEU A 225 -4.39 -2.20 16.30
N SER A 226 -4.94 -2.22 17.50
CA SER A 226 -4.82 -1.13 18.47
C SER A 226 -3.54 -1.16 19.29
N ARG A 227 -2.82 -2.31 19.29
CA ARG A 227 -1.54 -2.51 19.98
C ARG A 227 -0.62 -3.40 19.14
N ASN A 228 0.60 -2.98 18.88
CA ASN A 228 1.59 -3.74 18.09
C ASN A 228 1.00 -4.38 16.82
N GLY A 229 0.14 -3.63 16.10
CA GLY A 229 -0.64 -4.15 14.97
C GLY A 229 0.22 -4.60 13.79
N MET A 230 1.39 -3.97 13.58
CA MET A 230 2.31 -4.40 12.53
C MET A 230 3.02 -5.72 12.90
N LEU A 231 3.45 -5.89 14.14
CA LEU A 231 3.98 -7.17 14.63
C LEU A 231 2.92 -8.28 14.59
N PHE A 232 1.66 -7.96 14.91
CA PHE A 232 0.56 -8.90 14.80
C PHE A 232 0.38 -9.40 13.34
N ASP A 233 0.33 -8.49 12.38
CA ASP A 233 0.28 -8.83 10.94
C ASP A 233 1.50 -9.68 10.54
N LEU A 234 2.67 -9.38 11.11
CA LEU A 234 3.93 -10.09 10.89
C LEU A 234 4.05 -11.37 11.73
N GLY A 235 2.96 -11.80 12.37
CA GLY A 235 2.83 -13.13 12.95
C GLY A 235 3.22 -13.25 14.42
N LEU A 236 3.47 -12.16 15.15
CA LEU A 236 3.62 -12.19 16.61
C LEU A 236 2.24 -12.20 17.27
N ASP A 237 2.04 -13.08 18.25
CA ASP A 237 0.78 -13.15 18.99
C ASP A 237 0.76 -12.13 20.14
N HIS A 238 -0.41 -11.52 20.41
CA HIS A 238 -0.60 -10.48 21.45
C HIS A 238 -0.20 -10.88 22.86
N LYS A 239 -0.16 -12.18 23.16
CA LYS A 239 0.35 -12.68 24.45
C LYS A 239 1.82 -12.31 24.71
N TYR A 240 2.54 -11.89 23.66
CA TYR A 240 3.93 -11.44 23.72
C TYR A 240 4.12 -9.93 23.60
N ASP A 241 3.04 -9.15 23.63
CA ASP A 241 3.10 -7.68 23.48
C ASP A 241 3.98 -6.97 24.51
N GLU A 242 4.21 -7.59 25.67
CA GLU A 242 5.04 -7.09 26.77
C GLU A 242 6.34 -7.90 26.96
N ASP A 243 6.63 -8.84 26.08
CA ASP A 243 7.81 -9.69 26.14
C ASP A 243 8.86 -9.18 25.15
N ASP A 244 9.75 -8.31 25.65
CA ASP A 244 10.81 -7.71 24.83
C ASP A 244 11.74 -8.76 24.22
N GLN A 245 11.96 -9.90 24.89
CA GLN A 245 12.77 -10.97 24.34
C GLN A 245 12.07 -11.57 23.09
N LYS A 246 10.78 -11.90 23.18
CA LYS A 246 10.00 -12.44 22.07
C LYS A 246 9.85 -11.44 20.92
N ILE A 247 9.67 -10.16 21.23
CA ILE A 247 9.64 -9.08 20.25
C ILE A 247 10.97 -9.02 19.48
N ASN A 248 12.10 -8.99 20.20
CA ASN A 248 13.43 -8.94 19.56
C ASN A 248 13.78 -10.20 18.79
N GLU A 249 13.42 -11.39 19.29
CA GLU A 249 13.54 -12.66 18.55
C GLU A 249 12.77 -12.59 17.23
N LYS A 250 11.53 -12.08 17.26
CA LYS A 250 10.70 -11.92 16.07
C LYS A 250 11.26 -10.91 15.08
N ILE A 251 11.76 -9.77 15.54
CA ILE A 251 12.40 -8.76 14.68
C ILE A 251 13.62 -9.35 13.98
N LYS A 252 14.43 -10.14 14.71
CA LYS A 252 15.60 -10.84 14.15
C LYS A 252 15.20 -11.89 13.10
N GLU A 253 14.15 -12.66 13.37
CA GLU A 253 13.56 -13.61 12.42
C GLU A 253 13.16 -12.88 11.12
N LEU A 254 12.35 -11.82 11.25
CA LEU A 254 11.89 -11.04 10.11
C LEU A 254 13.04 -10.40 9.32
N ALA A 255 14.09 -9.95 10.00
CA ALA A 255 15.29 -9.38 9.35
C ALA A 255 16.05 -10.41 8.50
N GLY A 256 15.98 -11.69 8.85
CA GLY A 256 16.55 -12.79 8.07
C GLY A 256 15.65 -13.32 6.97
N GLU A 257 14.34 -13.03 7.02
CA GLU A 257 13.34 -13.63 6.13
C GLU A 257 12.80 -12.67 5.06
N PHE A 258 12.83 -11.36 5.31
CA PHE A 258 12.38 -10.34 4.36
C PHE A 258 13.57 -9.73 3.59
N ASP A 259 13.50 -9.79 2.27
CA ASP A 259 14.49 -9.19 1.37
C ASP A 259 14.46 -7.66 1.42
N LEU A 260 13.23 -7.10 1.60
CA LEU A 260 13.04 -5.65 1.70
C LEU A 260 11.83 -5.31 2.58
N VAL A 261 12.06 -4.43 3.54
CA VAL A 261 11.00 -3.80 4.32
C VAL A 261 10.92 -2.33 3.93
N LEU A 262 9.80 -1.95 3.34
CA LEU A 262 9.50 -0.59 2.90
C LEU A 262 9.06 0.24 4.11
N ILE A 263 9.28 1.56 4.06
CA ILE A 263 8.82 2.51 5.08
C ILE A 263 7.91 3.54 4.42
N SER A 264 6.69 3.66 4.90
CA SER A 264 5.66 4.49 4.26
C SER A 264 6.00 5.98 4.24
N GLU A 265 6.74 6.46 5.23
CA GLU A 265 7.22 7.85 5.31
C GLU A 265 8.29 8.17 4.25
N TYR A 266 8.96 7.12 3.74
CA TYR A 266 10.01 7.18 2.72
C TYR A 266 9.64 6.29 1.53
N LEU A 267 8.38 6.46 1.03
CA LEU A 267 7.82 5.54 0.03
C LEU A 267 8.55 5.63 -1.31
N ASP A 268 8.93 6.83 -1.77
CA ASP A 268 9.67 7.00 -3.02
C ASP A 268 11.05 6.35 -2.96
N GLU A 269 11.76 6.55 -1.85
CA GLU A 269 13.07 5.94 -1.57
C GLU A 269 12.96 4.42 -1.49
N SER A 270 11.91 3.94 -0.80
CA SER A 270 11.60 2.52 -0.67
C SER A 270 11.31 1.87 -2.03
N LEU A 271 10.57 2.55 -2.90
CA LEU A 271 10.23 2.08 -4.24
C LEU A 271 11.46 2.02 -5.17
N LEU A 272 12.40 2.94 -5.04
CA LEU A 272 13.66 2.84 -5.78
C LEU A 272 14.49 1.63 -5.37
N LEU A 273 14.59 1.34 -4.07
CA LEU A 273 15.24 0.12 -3.58
C LEU A 273 14.53 -1.13 -4.09
N MET A 274 13.19 -1.13 -4.07
CA MET A 274 12.36 -2.22 -4.58
C MET A 274 12.58 -2.42 -6.09
N LYS A 275 12.59 -1.34 -6.88
CA LYS A 275 12.89 -1.39 -8.32
C LYS A 275 14.24 -2.06 -8.58
N LYS A 276 15.28 -1.66 -7.84
CA LYS A 276 16.63 -2.23 -7.97
C LYS A 276 16.65 -3.70 -7.58
N LEU A 277 16.03 -4.07 -6.46
CA LEU A 277 15.93 -5.46 -5.97
C LEU A 277 15.23 -6.36 -6.98
N LEU A 278 14.07 -5.92 -7.49
CA LEU A 278 13.21 -6.72 -8.37
C LEU A 278 13.60 -6.66 -9.84
N CYS A 279 14.59 -5.84 -10.20
CA CYS A 279 14.95 -5.59 -11.59
C CYS A 279 13.77 -5.07 -12.44
N TRP A 280 12.97 -4.19 -11.85
CA TRP A 280 11.78 -3.61 -12.47
C TRP A 280 12.10 -2.27 -13.13
N GLU A 281 11.21 -1.84 -14.03
CA GLU A 281 11.28 -0.53 -14.66
C GLU A 281 10.63 0.56 -13.79
N TYR A 282 10.97 1.84 -14.06
CA TYR A 282 10.34 2.97 -13.36
C TYR A 282 8.81 2.99 -13.52
N THR A 283 8.30 2.65 -14.69
CA THR A 283 6.86 2.56 -14.95
C THR A 283 6.15 1.46 -14.13
N ASP A 284 6.88 0.42 -13.74
CA ASP A 284 6.33 -0.65 -12.90
C ASP A 284 6.06 -0.18 -11.47
N ILE A 285 6.88 0.75 -10.96
CA ILE A 285 6.80 1.26 -9.60
C ILE A 285 6.04 2.59 -9.46
N VAL A 286 5.56 3.20 -10.56
CA VAL A 286 4.70 4.39 -10.51
C VAL A 286 3.48 4.11 -9.63
N TYR A 287 3.14 5.07 -8.79
CA TYR A 287 1.95 4.99 -7.94
C TYR A 287 1.24 6.33 -7.83
N LEU A 288 -0.05 6.27 -7.56
CA LEU A 288 -0.83 7.43 -7.16
C LEU A 288 -1.37 7.16 -5.76
N SER A 289 -1.08 8.07 -4.82
CA SER A 289 -1.58 7.95 -3.46
C SER A 289 -3.10 8.05 -3.45
N SER A 290 -3.77 6.95 -3.13
CA SER A 290 -5.22 6.86 -2.94
C SER A 290 -5.54 6.45 -1.51
N GLY A 291 -6.77 6.71 -1.06
CA GLY A 291 -7.19 6.33 0.29
C GLY A 291 -6.54 7.18 1.39
N ILE A 292 -6.22 8.43 1.09
CA ILE A 292 -5.72 9.37 2.10
C ILE A 292 -6.89 9.80 2.97
N ARG A 293 -6.83 9.49 4.27
CA ARG A 293 -7.85 9.91 5.23
C ARG A 293 -8.00 11.44 5.22
N SER A 294 -9.25 11.94 5.13
CA SER A 294 -9.53 13.36 5.14
C SER A 294 -9.02 14.02 6.44
N LYS A 295 -8.67 15.31 6.39
CA LYS A 295 -8.16 16.04 7.57
C LYS A 295 -9.15 16.04 8.72
N SER A 296 -10.46 16.11 8.44
CA SER A 296 -11.53 16.11 9.44
C SER A 296 -11.66 14.80 10.24
N HIS A 297 -11.01 13.72 9.78
CA HIS A 297 -11.02 12.41 10.43
C HIS A 297 -9.65 12.01 10.99
N ARG A 298 -8.70 12.94 11.08
CA ARG A 298 -7.40 12.74 11.74
C ARG A 298 -7.50 13.30 13.14
N TYR A 299 -7.02 12.54 14.09
CA TYR A 299 -6.88 13.02 15.45
C TYR A 299 -5.68 13.97 15.54
N ASP A 300 -5.85 15.06 16.26
CA ASP A 300 -4.73 15.93 16.60
C ASP A 300 -3.88 15.21 17.65
N LYS A 301 -2.58 15.13 17.39
CA LYS A 301 -1.63 14.40 18.24
C LYS A 301 -0.52 15.35 18.64
N ASP A 302 -0.60 15.84 19.86
CA ASP A 302 0.50 16.53 20.50
C ASP A 302 1.67 15.58 20.83
N ARG A 303 2.68 16.09 21.49
CA ARG A 303 3.85 15.29 21.86
C ARG A 303 3.51 14.22 22.90
N ASP A 304 2.64 14.53 23.85
CA ASP A 304 2.25 13.62 24.91
C ASP A 304 1.47 12.42 24.37
N LEU A 305 0.44 12.67 23.57
CA LEU A 305 -0.33 11.60 22.92
C LEU A 305 0.54 10.70 22.02
N ARG A 306 1.51 11.29 21.27
CA ARG A 306 2.46 10.48 20.49
C ARG A 306 3.30 9.58 21.38
N ASN A 307 3.77 10.08 22.53
CA ASN A 307 4.55 9.29 23.48
C ASN A 307 3.71 8.18 24.11
N LYS A 308 2.45 8.44 24.51
CA LYS A 308 1.52 7.42 25.01
C LYS A 308 1.32 6.30 23.98
N ILE A 309 1.11 6.64 22.71
CA ILE A 309 0.96 5.64 21.63
C ILE A 309 2.25 4.82 21.47
N ARG A 310 3.42 5.46 21.49
CA ARG A 310 4.73 4.78 21.38
C ARG A 310 4.97 3.82 22.54
N MET A 311 4.63 4.21 23.77
CA MET A 311 4.72 3.32 24.93
C MET A 311 3.74 2.15 24.82
N TRP A 312 2.51 2.40 24.39
CA TRP A 312 1.47 1.38 24.21
C TRP A 312 1.83 0.35 23.13
N SER A 313 2.38 0.79 22.02
CA SER A 313 2.80 -0.04 20.87
C SER A 313 4.33 -0.18 20.82
N HIS A 314 4.96 -0.41 21.98
CA HIS A 314 6.42 -0.48 22.13
C HIS A 314 7.08 -1.48 21.18
N GLY A 315 6.48 -2.64 20.98
CA GLY A 315 7.00 -3.65 20.05
C GLY A 315 7.06 -3.14 18.61
N ASP A 316 6.03 -2.44 18.15
CA ASP A 316 6.02 -1.83 16.82
C ASP A 316 7.05 -0.69 16.69
N VAL A 317 7.36 0.00 17.79
CA VAL A 317 8.45 1.00 17.83
C VAL A 317 9.80 0.34 17.59
N LEU A 318 10.10 -0.76 18.30
CA LEU A 318 11.34 -1.53 18.12
C LEU A 318 11.44 -2.07 16.69
N LEU A 319 10.35 -2.62 16.17
CA LEU A 319 10.26 -3.11 14.79
C LEU A 319 10.56 -2.00 13.78
N TYR A 320 9.85 -0.87 13.89
CA TYR A 320 10.01 0.27 12.99
C TYR A 320 11.43 0.83 13.03
N ASP A 321 11.99 1.06 14.21
CA ASP A 321 13.33 1.61 14.38
C ASP A 321 14.40 0.71 13.79
N HIS A 322 14.27 -0.62 13.93
CA HIS A 322 15.18 -1.59 13.32
C HIS A 322 15.16 -1.50 11.79
N PHE A 323 13.97 -1.56 11.17
CA PHE A 323 13.87 -1.58 9.72
C PHE A 323 14.06 -0.20 9.09
N ASN A 324 13.74 0.89 9.78
CA ASN A 324 14.09 2.23 9.35
C ASN A 324 15.61 2.40 9.25
N LYS A 325 16.39 1.97 10.25
CA LYS A 325 17.86 1.95 10.18
C LYS A 325 18.37 1.09 9.01
N THR A 326 17.74 -0.06 8.78
CA THR A 326 18.08 -0.96 7.67
C THR A 326 17.79 -0.31 6.31
N LEU A 327 16.66 0.38 6.15
CA LEU A 327 16.31 1.11 4.94
C LEU A 327 17.38 2.16 4.60
N TRP A 328 17.74 2.99 5.59
CA TRP A 328 18.76 4.03 5.39
C TRP A 328 20.15 3.47 5.08
N LYS A 329 20.48 2.29 5.64
CA LYS A 329 21.69 1.58 5.22
C LYS A 329 21.62 1.18 3.74
N LYS A 330 20.51 0.55 3.30
CA LYS A 330 20.31 0.16 1.89
C LYS A 330 20.32 1.37 0.95
N ILE A 331 19.83 2.54 1.37
CA ILE A 331 19.89 3.80 0.62
C ILE A 331 21.33 4.25 0.43
N ARG A 332 22.15 4.22 1.47
CA ARG A 332 23.59 4.54 1.34
C ARG A 332 24.31 3.55 0.40
N ASP A 333 23.97 2.27 0.50
CA ASP A 333 24.54 1.19 -0.33
C ASP A 333 24.03 1.22 -1.79
N TYR A 334 22.99 2.03 -2.08
CA TYR A 334 22.51 2.20 -3.46
C TYR A 334 23.56 2.85 -4.36
N GLY A 335 24.32 3.78 -3.82
CA GLY A 335 25.40 4.48 -4.51
C GLY A 335 25.06 5.91 -4.95
N PRO A 336 25.99 6.57 -5.67
CA PRO A 336 25.93 8.02 -5.93
C PRO A 336 24.76 8.44 -6.84
N SER A 337 24.21 7.54 -7.64
CA SER A 337 23.06 7.85 -8.52
C SER A 337 21.74 7.99 -7.76
N PHE A 338 21.66 7.61 -6.48
CA PHE A 338 20.40 7.55 -5.73
C PHE A 338 19.58 8.85 -5.81
N GLN A 339 20.21 10.00 -5.62
CA GLN A 339 19.51 11.30 -5.63
C GLN A 339 18.97 11.67 -7.02
N THR A 340 19.74 11.36 -8.06
CA THR A 340 19.32 11.57 -9.45
C THR A 340 18.16 10.66 -9.81
N ASP A 341 18.25 9.39 -9.46
CA ASP A 341 17.21 8.39 -9.70
C ASP A 341 15.94 8.73 -8.92
N LEU A 342 16.07 9.23 -7.68
CA LEU A 342 14.94 9.65 -6.85
C LEU A 342 14.23 10.87 -7.45
N LYS A 343 15.01 11.87 -7.91
CA LYS A 343 14.44 13.04 -8.58
C LYS A 343 13.69 12.62 -9.84
N TYR A 344 14.30 11.80 -10.69
CA TYR A 344 13.66 11.29 -11.91
C TYR A 344 12.34 10.56 -11.60
N PHE A 345 12.33 9.69 -10.60
CA PHE A 345 11.14 8.95 -10.20
C PHE A 345 10.02 9.87 -9.70
N ARG A 346 10.35 10.88 -8.91
CA ARG A 346 9.40 11.89 -8.43
C ARG A 346 8.80 12.72 -9.56
N ASP A 347 9.63 13.14 -10.50
CA ASP A 347 9.19 13.88 -11.68
C ASP A 347 8.28 13.03 -12.57
N LEU A 348 8.59 11.73 -12.73
CA LEU A 348 7.74 10.78 -13.43
C LEU A 348 6.38 10.59 -12.72
N ASN A 349 6.35 10.36 -11.41
CA ASN A 349 5.11 10.24 -10.64
C ASN A 349 4.26 11.51 -10.75
N LYS A 350 4.90 12.68 -10.71
CA LYS A 350 4.21 13.96 -10.89
C LYS A 350 3.60 14.06 -12.27
N SER A 351 4.34 13.72 -13.32
CA SER A 351 3.84 13.74 -14.71
C SER A 351 2.63 12.82 -14.89
N VAL A 352 2.68 11.61 -14.32
CA VAL A 352 1.56 10.66 -14.36
C VAL A 352 0.35 11.20 -13.57
N TYR A 353 0.58 11.86 -12.43
CA TYR A 353 -0.51 12.53 -11.70
C TYR A 353 -1.15 13.63 -12.56
N ASP A 354 -0.37 14.51 -13.14
CA ASP A 354 -0.86 15.63 -13.96
C ASP A 354 -1.60 15.15 -15.22
N GLU A 355 -1.21 14.03 -15.78
CA GLU A 355 -1.88 13.38 -16.93
C GLU A 355 -3.18 12.71 -16.53
N CYS A 356 -3.18 11.94 -15.45
CA CYS A 356 -4.24 10.97 -15.14
C CYS A 356 -5.29 11.47 -14.14
N VAL A 357 -4.95 12.45 -13.28
CA VAL A 357 -5.81 12.88 -12.17
C VAL A 357 -6.45 14.23 -12.46
N ASN A 358 -7.75 14.33 -12.18
CA ASN A 358 -8.47 15.60 -12.21
C ASN A 358 -8.45 16.24 -10.79
N PRO A 359 -7.62 17.26 -10.54
CA PRO A 359 -7.47 17.84 -9.21
C PRO A 359 -8.69 18.65 -8.75
N SER A 360 -9.54 19.08 -9.68
CA SER A 360 -10.73 19.90 -9.38
C SER A 360 -11.95 19.09 -8.96
N LYS A 361 -11.89 17.76 -9.09
CA LYS A 361 -12.99 16.86 -8.78
C LYS A 361 -12.54 15.85 -7.72
N TRP A 362 -13.00 16.06 -6.50
CA TRP A 362 -12.84 15.10 -5.40
C TRP A 362 -14.17 14.41 -5.17
N ASN A 363 -14.17 13.09 -5.07
CA ASN A 363 -15.37 12.36 -4.71
C ASN A 363 -15.60 12.47 -3.19
N LYS A 364 -16.47 13.41 -2.79
CA LYS A 364 -16.79 13.68 -1.38
C LYS A 364 -17.71 12.63 -0.72
N HIS A 365 -18.10 11.57 -1.42
CA HIS A 365 -19.08 10.61 -0.91
C HIS A 365 -18.51 9.60 0.07
N ASP A 366 -17.19 9.45 0.16
CA ASP A 366 -16.57 8.62 1.20
C ASP A 366 -15.87 9.53 2.22
N ILE A 367 -16.52 9.71 3.37
CA ILE A 367 -16.01 10.56 4.45
C ILE A 367 -14.64 10.09 4.95
N ARG A 368 -14.26 8.84 4.71
CA ARG A 368 -13.05 8.21 5.22
C ARG A 368 -11.82 8.39 4.36
N GLU A 369 -12.02 8.49 3.03
CA GLU A 369 -10.90 8.49 2.08
C GLU A 369 -11.17 9.40 0.88
N ASP A 370 -10.16 10.19 0.51
CA ASP A 370 -10.17 10.96 -0.73
C ASP A 370 -9.92 10.02 -1.92
N LYS A 371 -10.85 9.96 -2.87
CA LYS A 371 -10.71 9.17 -4.09
C LYS A 371 -10.25 10.03 -5.26
N LEU A 372 -9.23 9.55 -5.94
CA LEU A 372 -8.76 10.17 -7.18
C LEU A 372 -9.82 9.99 -8.30
N ILE A 373 -10.01 11.05 -9.09
CA ILE A 373 -10.91 11.03 -10.24
C ILE A 373 -10.08 11.13 -11.52
N LEU A 374 -10.40 10.25 -12.48
CA LEU A 374 -9.74 10.24 -13.77
C LEU A 374 -9.94 11.56 -14.52
N LYS A 375 -8.85 12.09 -15.06
CA LYS A 375 -8.83 13.18 -16.05
C LYS A 375 -8.82 12.60 -17.47
N ASN A 376 -8.12 11.49 -17.66
CA ASN A 376 -7.93 10.82 -18.94
C ASN A 376 -8.32 9.35 -18.78
N ASP A 377 -9.22 8.85 -19.62
CA ASP A 377 -9.75 7.49 -19.59
C ASP A 377 -8.89 6.48 -20.39
N SER A 378 -7.58 6.71 -20.51
CA SER A 378 -6.65 5.75 -21.06
C SER A 378 -6.52 4.51 -20.17
N GLU A 379 -6.17 3.35 -20.77
CA GLU A 379 -5.91 2.12 -19.98
C GLU A 379 -4.77 2.31 -19.00
N TRP A 380 -3.76 3.08 -19.35
CA TRP A 380 -2.66 3.45 -18.43
C TRP A 380 -3.20 4.19 -17.20
N CYS A 381 -3.95 5.28 -17.38
CA CYS A 381 -4.50 6.04 -16.27
C CYS A 381 -5.46 5.21 -15.42
N ARG A 382 -6.33 4.40 -16.04
CA ARG A 382 -7.16 3.43 -15.31
C ARG A 382 -6.31 2.45 -14.49
N SER A 383 -5.19 2.01 -15.03
CA SER A 383 -4.31 1.04 -14.36
C SER A 383 -3.60 1.63 -13.13
N VAL A 384 -3.15 2.87 -13.18
CA VAL A 384 -2.43 3.48 -12.05
C VAL A 384 -3.36 3.98 -10.94
N ILE A 385 -4.60 4.35 -11.27
CA ILE A 385 -5.62 4.78 -10.28
C ILE A 385 -6.30 3.59 -9.59
N ARG A 386 -6.35 2.43 -10.23
CA ARG A 386 -7.08 1.26 -9.73
C ARG A 386 -6.52 0.80 -8.40
N ALA A 387 -7.38 0.80 -7.36
CA ALA A 387 -7.04 0.26 -6.05
C ALA A 387 -6.93 -1.27 -6.06
N ASP A 388 -6.27 -1.82 -5.05
CA ASP A 388 -6.03 -3.26 -4.86
C ASP A 388 -7.30 -4.12 -4.91
N MET A 389 -8.40 -3.68 -4.31
CA MET A 389 -9.68 -4.41 -4.41
C MET A 389 -10.16 -4.57 -5.86
N GLY A 390 -9.96 -3.53 -6.69
CA GLY A 390 -10.25 -3.58 -8.11
C GLY A 390 -9.36 -4.59 -8.84
N TYR A 391 -8.06 -4.56 -8.56
CA TYR A 391 -7.11 -5.54 -9.09
C TYR A 391 -7.40 -6.95 -8.61
N THR A 392 -7.60 -7.18 -7.32
CA THR A 392 -7.95 -8.51 -6.77
C THR A 392 -9.16 -9.11 -7.47
N LYS A 393 -10.21 -8.29 -7.77
CA LYS A 393 -11.38 -8.75 -8.52
C LYS A 393 -11.03 -9.19 -9.96
N MET A 394 -10.22 -8.40 -10.65
CA MET A 394 -9.77 -8.71 -12.02
C MET A 394 -8.87 -9.93 -12.05
N ILE A 395 -7.91 -10.00 -11.12
CA ILE A 395 -6.99 -11.13 -10.97
C ILE A 395 -7.76 -12.41 -10.69
N ARG A 396 -8.68 -12.38 -9.73
CA ARG A 396 -9.51 -13.56 -9.41
C ARG A 396 -10.28 -14.02 -10.63
N LYS A 397 -10.92 -13.11 -11.38
CA LYS A 397 -11.59 -13.45 -12.63
C LYS A 397 -10.62 -14.08 -13.63
N SER A 398 -9.46 -13.49 -13.87
CA SER A 398 -8.43 -14.03 -14.77
C SER A 398 -7.97 -15.43 -14.34
N MET A 399 -7.72 -15.64 -13.04
CA MET A 399 -7.33 -16.95 -12.50
C MET A 399 -8.43 -18.00 -12.71
N VAL A 400 -9.70 -17.64 -12.51
CA VAL A 400 -10.85 -18.51 -12.76
C VAL A 400 -10.98 -18.85 -14.25
N ASP A 401 -10.90 -17.85 -15.11
CA ASP A 401 -11.03 -18.03 -16.57
C ASP A 401 -9.91 -18.94 -17.11
N ARG A 402 -8.69 -18.78 -16.62
CA ARG A 402 -7.51 -19.55 -17.07
C ARG A 402 -7.41 -20.95 -16.46
N PHE A 403 -7.72 -21.09 -15.18
CA PHE A 403 -7.38 -22.27 -14.39
C PHE A 403 -8.55 -22.87 -13.60
N GLY A 404 -9.74 -22.30 -13.69
CA GLY A 404 -10.95 -22.80 -13.05
C GLY A 404 -11.41 -24.13 -13.62
N PRO A 405 -12.40 -24.78 -13.00
CA PRO A 405 -12.98 -26.02 -13.47
C PRO A 405 -13.69 -25.86 -14.84
N ASN A 406 -13.85 -26.98 -15.55
CA ASN A 406 -14.60 -27.01 -16.80
C ASN A 406 -16.11 -27.16 -16.50
N GLY A 407 -16.93 -26.43 -17.25
CA GLY A 407 -18.40 -26.53 -17.24
C GLY A 407 -19.07 -25.88 -16.03
N ILE A 408 -20.38 -25.62 -16.17
CA ILE A 408 -21.18 -24.90 -15.17
C ILE A 408 -21.28 -25.68 -13.84
N LEU A 409 -21.50 -26.99 -13.90
CA LEU A 409 -21.58 -27.85 -12.71
C LEU A 409 -20.25 -27.93 -11.94
N GLY A 410 -19.12 -28.01 -12.66
CA GLY A 410 -17.79 -27.96 -12.05
C GLY A 410 -17.52 -26.61 -11.38
N PHE A 411 -18.01 -25.51 -11.97
CA PHE A 411 -17.88 -24.16 -11.44
C PHE A 411 -18.73 -23.94 -10.17
N ILE A 412 -19.98 -24.44 -10.16
CA ILE A 412 -20.87 -24.37 -8.98
C ILE A 412 -20.26 -25.14 -7.81
N ASN A 413 -19.88 -26.40 -8.01
CA ASN A 413 -19.26 -27.24 -6.95
C ASN A 413 -17.92 -26.69 -6.43
N TRP A 414 -17.26 -25.84 -7.20
CA TRP A 414 -15.99 -25.22 -6.81
C TRP A 414 -16.18 -23.90 -6.02
N LEU A 415 -17.32 -23.20 -6.21
CA LEU A 415 -17.64 -21.97 -5.49
C LEU A 415 -18.13 -22.23 -4.04
N PHE A 416 -18.77 -23.37 -3.79
CA PHE A 416 -19.26 -23.81 -2.48
C PHE A 416 -18.33 -24.84 -1.88
#